data_095fdfaa5109f7dbd3f35f6c37e4d205
#
_entry.id   095fdfaa5109f7dbd3f35f6c37e4d205
#
_cell.length_a   1.000
_cell.length_b   1.000
_cell.length_c   1.000
_cell.angle_alpha   90.00
_cell.angle_beta   90.00
_cell.angle_gamma   90.00
#
_symmetry.space_group_name_H-M   'P 1'
#
loop_
_entity.id
_entity.type
_entity.pdbx_description
1 polymer ?
#
loop_
_entity_poly.entity_id
_entity_poly.type
_entity_poly.pdbx_seq_one_letter_code
_entity_poly.pdbx_strand_id
1 'polypeptide(L)'
;MSSTIVQAPTEVGSLPAWLAELVAHTRVVVFCSELTDIRRLEQQLRDAGIEHDVQRMGMGSEAMRRRFGELRAFTRWPTLPQVFLDGRFVGGEPELAACLNEGAADA
;
A
#
# COMPACT_ATOMS: atom_id res chain seq x y z
N MET A 1 -10.66 22.96 -11.40
CA MET A 1 -10.65 22.55 -10.99
C MET A 1 -10.96 21.64 -10.63
N SER A 2 -11.16 21.41 -10.49
CA SER A 2 -11.63 20.70 -9.97
C SER A 2 -11.56 19.40 -10.02
N SER A 3 -11.81 18.90 -10.77
CA SER A 3 -11.73 17.55 -10.98
C SER A 3 -10.53 16.96 -10.45
N THR A 4 -9.57 17.69 -10.43
CA THR A 4 -8.37 17.19 -9.91
C THR A 4 -8.49 16.66 -8.56
N ILE A 5 -9.44 17.09 -7.88
CA ILE A 5 -9.64 16.63 -6.57
C ILE A 5 -9.82 15.15 -6.51
N VAL A 6 -10.28 14.60 -7.57
CA VAL A 6 -10.52 13.18 -7.62
C VAL A 6 -9.25 12.40 -7.36
N GLN A 7 -8.13 12.94 -7.69
CA GLN A 7 -6.89 12.25 -7.48
C GLN A 7 -6.30 12.48 -6.11
N ALA A 8 -6.92 13.26 -5.31
CA ALA A 8 -6.39 13.60 -4.02
C ALA A 8 -5.95 12.41 -3.19
N PRO A 9 -6.69 11.29 -3.16
CA PRO A 9 -6.29 10.19 -2.29
C PRO A 9 -4.92 9.63 -2.61
N THR A 10 -4.43 9.81 -3.82
CA THR A 10 -3.14 9.26 -4.18
C THR A 10 -2.04 10.29 -4.17
N GLU A 11 -2.34 11.53 -3.85
CA GLU A 11 -1.31 12.57 -3.85
C GLU A 11 -0.47 12.46 -2.59
N VAL A 12 0.83 12.58 -2.77
CA VAL A 12 1.76 12.47 -1.67
C VAL A 12 1.47 13.49 -0.59
N GLY A 13 1.08 14.68 -0.97
CA GLY A 13 0.82 15.72 0.00
C GLY A 13 -0.38 15.46 0.89
N SER A 14 -1.24 14.51 0.52
CA SER A 14 -2.40 14.15 1.32
C SER A 14 -2.15 13.04 2.29
N LEU A 15 -0.99 12.41 2.24
CA LEU A 15 -0.71 11.26 3.08
C LEU A 15 -0.50 11.69 4.53
N PRO A 16 -0.97 10.89 5.50
CA PRO A 16 -0.53 11.09 6.87
C PRO A 16 0.98 11.05 6.94
N ALA A 17 1.54 11.80 7.88
CA ALA A 17 3.00 11.94 7.95
C ALA A 17 3.71 10.59 8.09
N TRP A 18 3.18 9.70 8.94
CA TRP A 18 3.81 8.41 9.15
C TRP A 18 3.80 7.57 7.87
N LEU A 19 2.75 7.70 7.09
CA LEU A 19 2.63 6.94 5.84
C LEU A 19 3.55 7.53 4.78
N ALA A 20 3.60 8.83 4.68
CA ALA A 20 4.49 9.51 3.74
C ALA A 20 5.93 9.09 3.97
N GLU A 21 6.32 8.97 5.23
CA GLU A 21 7.69 8.59 5.54
C GLU A 21 7.97 7.15 5.11
N LEU A 22 7.04 6.25 5.35
CA LEU A 22 7.23 4.85 4.95
C LEU A 22 7.38 4.72 3.44
N VAL A 23 6.49 5.36 2.68
CA VAL A 23 6.52 5.19 1.24
C VAL A 23 7.70 5.92 0.61
N ALA A 24 8.31 6.85 1.32
CA ALA A 24 9.49 7.54 0.82
C ALA A 24 10.75 6.70 0.92
N HIS A 25 10.75 5.71 1.82
CA HIS A 25 11.94 4.92 2.08
C HIS A 25 12.00 3.61 1.29
N THR A 26 10.87 3.10 0.84
CA THR A 26 10.82 1.79 0.19
C THR A 26 9.86 1.86 -0.98
N ARG A 27 10.24 1.26 -2.11
CA ARG A 27 9.40 1.27 -3.29
C ARG A 27 8.02 0.68 -3.04
N VAL A 28 7.97 -0.44 -2.31
CA VAL A 28 6.70 -1.12 -2.06
C VAL A 28 6.52 -1.25 -0.56
N VAL A 29 5.37 -0.82 -0.08
CA VAL A 29 4.99 -0.98 1.32
C VAL A 29 3.68 -1.77 1.35
N VAL A 30 3.67 -2.86 2.12
CA VAL A 30 2.52 -3.73 2.24
C VAL A 30 1.97 -3.63 3.65
N PHE A 31 0.72 -3.24 3.78
CA PHE A 31 0.05 -3.21 5.07
C PHE A 31 -0.81 -4.45 5.21
N CYS A 32 -0.68 -5.16 6.31
CA CYS A 32 -1.44 -6.38 6.53
C CYS A 32 -1.70 -6.55 8.02
N SER A 33 -2.59 -7.47 8.35
CA SER A 33 -2.81 -7.85 9.74
C SER A 33 -2.06 -9.15 10.00
N GLU A 34 -2.09 -9.60 11.25
CA GLU A 34 -1.47 -10.86 11.58
C GLU A 34 -2.16 -12.04 10.94
N LEU A 35 -3.42 -11.86 10.57
CA LEU A 35 -4.20 -12.93 9.94
C LEU A 35 -4.11 -12.93 8.44
N THR A 36 -3.51 -11.91 7.86
CA THR A 36 -3.42 -11.80 6.41
C THR A 36 -2.28 -12.66 5.88
N ASP A 37 -2.59 -13.52 4.92
CA ASP A 37 -1.57 -14.33 4.29
C ASP A 37 -1.02 -13.58 3.09
N ILE A 38 0.24 -13.16 3.17
CA ILE A 38 0.85 -12.38 2.10
C ILE A 38 1.99 -13.14 1.41
N ARG A 39 2.05 -14.45 1.61
CA ARG A 39 3.18 -15.22 1.05
C ARG A 39 3.23 -15.14 -0.47
N ARG A 40 2.08 -15.23 -1.12
CA ARG A 40 2.04 -15.13 -2.58
C ARG A 40 2.41 -13.74 -3.03
N LEU A 41 1.93 -12.73 -2.33
CA LEU A 41 2.23 -11.35 -2.65
C LEU A 41 3.73 -11.10 -2.55
N GLU A 42 4.35 -11.57 -1.46
CA GLU A 42 5.78 -11.40 -1.29
C GLU A 42 6.56 -12.15 -2.35
N GLN A 43 6.08 -13.32 -2.73
CA GLN A 43 6.77 -14.10 -3.76
C GLN A 43 6.76 -13.35 -5.09
N GLN A 44 5.65 -12.71 -5.41
CA GLN A 44 5.57 -11.92 -6.63
C GLN A 44 6.59 -10.78 -6.62
N LEU A 45 6.74 -10.13 -5.48
CA LEU A 45 7.69 -9.03 -5.37
C LEU A 45 9.13 -9.54 -5.48
N ARG A 46 9.43 -10.66 -4.85
CA ARG A 46 10.76 -11.24 -4.94
C ARG A 46 11.08 -11.67 -6.36
N ASP A 47 10.09 -12.27 -7.04
CA ASP A 47 10.30 -12.69 -8.41
C ASP A 47 10.55 -11.51 -9.33
N ALA A 48 9.97 -10.37 -9.01
CA ALA A 48 10.17 -9.17 -9.79
C ALA A 48 11.44 -8.40 -9.36
N GLY A 49 12.11 -8.86 -8.33
CA GLY A 49 13.33 -8.20 -7.85
C GLY A 49 13.05 -6.88 -7.16
N ILE A 50 11.89 -6.74 -6.54
CA ILE A 50 11.49 -5.48 -5.93
C ILE A 50 11.57 -5.58 -4.42
N GLU A 51 12.30 -4.66 -3.82
CA GLU A 51 12.37 -4.56 -2.36
C GLU A 51 11.03 -4.08 -1.81
N HIS A 52 10.65 -4.60 -0.68
CA HIS A 52 9.39 -4.21 -0.08
C HIS A 52 9.50 -4.24 1.44
N ASP A 53 8.62 -3.50 2.08
CA ASP A 53 8.53 -3.41 3.53
C ASP A 53 7.13 -3.86 3.93
N VAL A 54 7.04 -4.72 4.94
CA VAL A 54 5.77 -5.24 5.41
C VAL A 54 5.45 -4.60 6.76
N GLN A 55 4.30 -3.97 6.84
CA GLN A 55 3.83 -3.35 8.06
C GLN A 55 2.63 -4.14 8.59
N ARG A 56 2.84 -4.89 9.67
CA ARG A 56 1.76 -5.65 10.26
C ARG A 56 1.07 -4.78 11.30
N MET A 57 -0.23 -4.64 11.13
CA MET A 57 -1.02 -3.73 11.95
C MET A 57 -1.84 -4.54 12.94
N GLY A 58 -1.29 -4.69 14.14
CA GLY A 58 -2.00 -5.41 15.18
C GLY A 58 -3.11 -4.58 15.76
N MET A 59 -4.25 -5.17 15.97
CA MET A 59 -5.42 -4.45 16.45
C MET A 59 -5.44 -4.30 17.97
N GLY A 60 -4.49 -4.89 18.65
CA GLY A 60 -4.42 -4.78 20.11
C GLY A 60 -3.88 -3.46 20.60
N SER A 61 -3.29 -2.67 19.73
CA SER A 61 -2.68 -1.39 20.07
C SER A 61 -3.57 -0.26 19.59
N GLU A 62 -3.78 0.73 20.46
CA GLU A 62 -4.56 1.89 20.08
C GLU A 62 -3.87 2.66 18.96
N ALA A 63 -2.55 2.75 19.03
CA ALA A 63 -1.80 3.45 17.99
C ALA A 63 -1.97 2.76 16.64
N MET A 64 -1.95 1.44 16.61
CA MET A 64 -2.12 0.71 15.36
C MET A 64 -3.56 0.82 14.84
N ARG A 65 -4.53 0.80 15.74
CA ARG A 65 -5.92 0.98 15.31
C ARG A 65 -6.12 2.36 14.69
N ARG A 66 -5.47 3.37 15.27
CA ARG A 66 -5.56 4.73 14.73
C ARG A 66 -4.92 4.78 13.34
N ARG A 67 -3.75 4.16 13.19
CA ARG A 67 -3.09 4.16 11.88
C ARG A 67 -3.92 3.44 10.83
N PHE A 68 -4.55 2.32 11.21
CA PHE A 68 -5.40 1.61 10.27
C PHE A 68 -6.59 2.48 9.88
N GLY A 69 -7.16 3.20 10.83
CA GLY A 69 -8.26 4.11 10.53
C GLY A 69 -7.84 5.19 9.55
N GLU A 70 -6.68 5.78 9.76
CA GLU A 70 -6.16 6.79 8.86
C GLU A 70 -5.87 6.22 7.48
N LEU A 71 -5.33 5.00 7.45
CA LEU A 71 -5.04 4.34 6.19
C LEU A 71 -6.31 4.11 5.39
N ARG A 72 -7.35 3.57 6.05
CA ARG A 72 -8.62 3.32 5.38
C ARG A 72 -9.27 4.61 4.91
N ALA A 73 -9.18 5.65 5.70
CA ALA A 73 -9.74 6.94 5.33
C ALA A 73 -9.06 7.49 4.09
N PHE A 74 -7.75 7.28 3.99
CA PHE A 74 -6.99 7.77 2.85
C PHE A 74 -7.24 6.92 1.61
N THR A 75 -7.14 5.59 1.73
CA THR A 75 -7.22 4.71 0.56
C THR A 75 -8.66 4.40 0.18
N ARG A 76 -9.57 4.50 1.13
CA ARG A 76 -10.96 4.09 0.97
C ARG A 76 -11.08 2.62 0.60
N TRP A 77 -10.11 1.84 1.02
CA TRP A 77 -10.05 0.40 0.76
C TRP A 77 -10.36 -0.32 2.06
N PRO A 78 -11.38 -1.15 2.11
CA PRO A 78 -11.85 -1.70 3.39
C PRO A 78 -11.08 -2.88 3.92
N THR A 79 -10.26 -3.51 3.12
CA THR A 79 -9.62 -4.77 3.49
C THR A 79 -8.12 -4.69 3.43
N LEU A 80 -7.46 -5.66 4.06
CA LEU A 80 -6.02 -5.86 3.98
C LEU A 80 -5.78 -7.12 3.15
N PRO A 81 -4.68 -7.22 2.46
CA PRO A 81 -3.55 -6.30 2.47
C PRO A 81 -3.82 -5.05 1.63
N GLN A 82 -3.08 -3.99 1.94
CA GLN A 82 -3.08 -2.78 1.13
C GLN A 82 -1.65 -2.49 0.72
N VAL A 83 -1.45 -2.20 -0.55
CA VAL A 83 -0.12 -2.09 -1.12
C VAL A 83 0.07 -0.71 -1.73
N PHE A 84 1.23 -0.12 -1.41
CA PHE A 84 1.66 1.13 -2.04
C PHE A 84 2.88 0.83 -2.91
N LEU A 85 2.90 1.38 -4.10
CA LEU A 85 4.00 1.21 -5.04
C LEU A 85 4.47 2.60 -5.47
N ASP A 86 5.73 2.90 -5.19
CA ASP A 86 6.34 4.19 -5.53
C ASP A 86 5.51 5.35 -5.01
N GLY A 87 5.01 5.22 -3.79
CA GLY A 87 4.27 6.28 -3.14
C GLY A 87 2.80 6.35 -3.49
N ARG A 88 2.30 5.43 -4.31
CA ARG A 88 0.91 5.42 -4.73
C ARG A 88 0.21 4.18 -4.24
N PHE A 89 -1.02 4.34 -3.81
CA PHE A 89 -1.84 3.21 -3.41
C PHE A 89 -2.30 2.44 -4.66
N VAL A 90 -2.06 1.14 -4.69
CA VAL A 90 -2.47 0.33 -5.84
C VAL A 90 -3.58 -0.66 -5.52
N GLY A 91 -3.84 -0.95 -4.27
CA GLY A 91 -4.90 -1.89 -3.90
C GLY A 91 -4.36 -3.07 -3.15
N GLY A 92 -4.94 -4.24 -3.38
CA GLY A 92 -4.51 -5.48 -2.75
C GLY A 92 -3.64 -6.32 -3.64
N GLU A 93 -3.61 -7.62 -3.37
CA GLU A 93 -2.73 -8.53 -4.11
C GLU A 93 -3.04 -8.57 -5.60
N PRO A 94 -4.31 -8.74 -6.04
CA PRO A 94 -4.55 -8.82 -7.47
C PRO A 94 -4.23 -7.52 -8.20
N GLU A 95 -4.44 -6.40 -7.53
CA GLU A 95 -4.12 -5.12 -8.15
C GLU A 95 -2.61 -4.95 -8.29
N LEU A 96 -1.85 -5.39 -7.30
CA LEU A 96 -0.39 -5.36 -7.41
C LEU A 96 0.07 -6.25 -8.55
N ALA A 97 -0.51 -7.45 -8.65
CA ALA A 97 -0.13 -8.37 -9.73
C ALA A 97 -0.38 -7.74 -11.09
N ALA A 98 -1.50 -7.04 -11.25
CA ALA A 98 -1.79 -6.36 -12.49
C ALA A 98 -0.76 -5.28 -12.80
N CYS A 99 -0.36 -4.51 -11.79
CA CYS A 99 0.65 -3.49 -11.99
C CYS A 99 1.99 -4.08 -12.39
N LEU A 100 2.37 -5.19 -11.78
CA LEU A 100 3.65 -5.82 -12.11
C LEU A 100 3.62 -6.40 -13.51
N ASN A 101 2.49 -6.97 -13.92
CA ASN A 101 2.35 -7.50 -15.26
C ASN A 101 2.40 -6.41 -16.31
N GLU A 102 1.79 -5.27 -16.03
CA GLU A 102 1.84 -4.15 -16.96
C GLU A 102 3.26 -3.66 -17.11
N GLY A 103 3.98 -3.56 -16.01
CA GLY A 103 5.37 -3.16 -16.08
C GLY A 103 6.21 -4.14 -16.86
N ALA A 104 5.96 -5.43 -16.66
CA ALA A 104 6.71 -6.44 -17.40
C ALA A 104 6.38 -6.39 -18.89
N ALA A 105 5.12 -6.13 -19.21
CA ALA A 105 4.71 -6.06 -20.61
C ALA A 105 5.33 -4.87 -21.29
N ASP A 106 5.50 -3.80 -20.58
CA ASP A 106 6.09 -2.59 -21.15
C ASP A 106 7.59 -2.69 -21.31
N ALA A 107 8.18 -3.58 -20.56
CA ALA A 107 9.62 -3.74 -20.65
C ALA A 107 9.98 -4.52 -21.89
#